data_9724ad33caab983eb367ac66c68ed520
#
_entry.id   9724ad33caab983eb367ac66c68ed520
#
_cell.length_a   1.000
_cell.length_b   1.000
_cell.length_c   1.000
_cell.angle_alpha   90.00
_cell.angle_beta   90.00
_cell.angle_gamma   90.00
#
_symmetry.space_group_name_H-M   'P 1'
#
loop_
_entity.id
_entity.type
_entity.pdbx_description
1 polymer ?
#
loop_
_entity_poly.entity_id
_entity_poly.type
_entity_poly.pdbx_seq_one_letter_code
_entity_poly.pdbx_strand_id
1 'polypeptide(L)'
;MSDLIKHIAALLPGPIQTAKHIKRTGLDVIFPFYHAVSNQVLPHTKHLYSLRNTAQFEADLDYLLGHFEAVKMSEFLAGGIRRDPKKPPMVLSFDDGLIQCYQEIMPILLKKGIPATFFLNNDFIDNKAMFFRFKVSLLLELLPEKSEVEKERAARILQCPVSELRKRLLDLSYLERELIDRVAELWYYSFEAYLSGNPIYLNLHHIADMMKKGFEFGAHGLDHPLFSLLPAHEVLDHIRQSTEDLQTRFGLEYKYFSFPFTDYGVQDEIIEELFRRGIIDAGFGAAGLKEDRWPGYKQRVPMELAGMGARKILRGELNRRRLRLMMGNNHASRTNLSKGK
;
A
#
# COMPACT_ATOMS: atom_id res chain seq x y z
N MET A 1 9.03 11.31 -4.53
CA MET A 1 9.57 12.27 -3.52
C MET A 1 10.24 11.42 -2.46
N SER A 2 11.56 11.57 -2.25
CA SER A 2 12.33 10.66 -1.41
C SER A 2 11.81 10.66 0.04
N ASP A 3 11.94 9.53 0.74
CA ASP A 3 11.56 9.41 2.16
C ASP A 3 12.32 10.42 3.04
N LEU A 4 13.49 10.87 2.58
CA LEU A 4 14.25 11.95 3.21
C LEU A 4 13.45 13.25 3.30
N ILE A 5 12.73 13.66 2.26
CA ILE A 5 11.88 14.88 2.27
C ILE A 5 10.70 14.70 3.23
N LYS A 6 10.12 13.48 3.30
CA LYS A 6 9.07 13.15 4.26
C LYS A 6 9.58 13.24 5.70
N HIS A 7 10.81 12.75 5.96
CA HIS A 7 11.47 12.84 7.27
C HIS A 7 11.76 14.30 7.67
N ILE A 8 12.33 15.09 6.78
CA ILE A 8 12.64 16.51 7.06
C ILE A 8 11.37 17.29 7.36
N ALA A 9 10.29 17.10 6.61
CA ALA A 9 9.01 17.78 6.86
C ALA A 9 8.37 17.38 8.21
N ALA A 10 8.59 16.15 8.67
CA ALA A 10 8.14 15.68 9.97
C ALA A 10 8.96 16.25 11.14
N LEU A 11 10.21 16.67 10.89
CA LEU A 11 11.14 17.19 11.90
C LEU A 11 11.07 18.71 12.08
N LEU A 12 10.35 19.44 11.22
CA LEU A 12 10.22 20.89 11.36
C LEU A 12 9.71 21.26 12.76
N PRO A 13 10.42 22.12 13.50
CA PRO A 13 10.06 22.48 14.87
C PRO A 13 8.76 23.28 14.94
N GLY A 14 8.01 23.06 16.01
CA GLY A 14 6.81 23.82 16.35
C GLY A 14 5.75 22.96 17.04
N PRO A 15 5.04 23.46 18.04
CA PRO A 15 3.93 22.76 18.67
C PRO A 15 2.77 22.68 17.66
N ILE A 16 2.65 21.57 16.95
CA ILE A 16 1.49 21.34 16.10
C ILE A 16 0.37 20.81 16.99
N GLN A 17 -0.56 21.67 17.28
CA GLN A 17 -1.88 21.25 17.70
C GLN A 17 -2.58 20.72 16.43
N THR A 18 -2.60 19.40 16.28
CA THR A 18 -3.15 18.73 15.09
C THR A 18 -4.54 19.24 14.73
N ALA A 19 -5.44 19.37 15.70
CA ALA A 19 -6.77 19.94 15.49
C ALA A 19 -6.73 21.37 14.92
N LYS A 20 -5.82 22.23 15.36
CA LYS A 20 -5.66 23.59 14.84
C LYS A 20 -5.14 23.60 13.39
N HIS A 21 -4.27 22.64 13.03
CA HIS A 21 -3.75 22.50 11.66
C HIS A 21 -4.78 21.90 10.72
N ILE A 22 -5.54 20.90 11.15
CA ILE A 22 -6.69 20.36 10.41
C ILE A 22 -7.62 21.52 10.04
N LYS A 23 -8.05 22.30 11.01
CA LYS A 23 -8.91 23.47 10.76
C LYS A 23 -8.28 24.51 9.81
N ARG A 24 -6.98 24.81 9.99
CA ARG A 24 -6.26 25.82 9.16
C ARG A 24 -6.03 25.36 7.72
N THR A 25 -5.89 24.07 7.47
CA THR A 25 -5.67 23.53 6.13
C THR A 25 -6.96 23.13 5.42
N GLY A 26 -8.13 23.31 6.07
CA GLY A 26 -9.41 22.88 5.51
C GLY A 26 -9.42 21.37 5.20
N LEU A 27 -8.71 20.57 6.02
CA LEU A 27 -8.71 19.11 5.82
C LEU A 27 -10.08 18.56 6.22
N ASP A 28 -10.78 17.97 5.27
CA ASP A 28 -12.14 17.48 5.41
C ASP A 28 -12.25 15.95 5.51
N VAL A 29 -11.17 15.22 5.21
CA VAL A 29 -11.07 13.76 5.30
C VAL A 29 -9.60 13.33 5.25
N ILE A 30 -9.27 12.18 5.87
CA ILE A 30 -8.00 11.49 5.65
C ILE A 30 -8.21 10.03 5.25
N PHE A 31 -7.26 9.50 4.48
CA PHE A 31 -7.21 8.11 4.06
C PHE A 31 -5.87 7.49 4.49
N PRO A 32 -5.68 7.14 5.77
CA PRO A 32 -4.48 6.44 6.21
C PRO A 32 -4.50 5.00 5.71
N PHE A 33 -3.31 4.47 5.36
CA PHE A 33 -3.19 3.06 5.01
C PHE A 33 -1.94 2.42 5.57
N TYR A 34 -2.03 1.10 5.79
CA TYR A 34 -0.98 0.21 6.23
C TYR A 34 -0.95 -1.03 5.33
N HIS A 35 0.06 -1.90 5.48
CA HIS A 35 0.11 -3.21 4.84
C HIS A 35 -0.05 -4.33 5.88
N ALA A 36 0.77 -4.31 6.92
CA ALA A 36 0.72 -5.32 7.97
C ALA A 36 1.15 -4.78 9.33
N VAL A 37 0.79 -5.54 10.37
CA VAL A 37 1.24 -5.33 11.75
C VAL A 37 1.76 -6.66 12.26
N SER A 38 2.96 -6.69 12.84
CA SER A 38 3.53 -7.92 13.36
C SER A 38 4.45 -7.66 14.54
N ASN A 39 4.34 -8.50 15.56
CA ASN A 39 5.29 -8.54 16.68
C ASN A 39 6.53 -9.39 16.33
N GLN A 40 6.52 -10.06 15.20
CA GLN A 40 7.60 -10.92 14.72
C GLN A 40 8.26 -10.32 13.48
N VAL A 41 9.52 -10.66 13.26
CA VAL A 41 10.21 -10.38 12.00
C VAL A 41 9.72 -11.36 10.95
N LEU A 42 9.15 -10.88 9.87
CA LEU A 42 8.68 -11.68 8.76
C LEU A 42 9.77 -11.73 7.68
N PRO A 43 10.39 -12.91 7.38
CA PRO A 43 11.50 -12.99 6.43
C PRO A 43 11.17 -12.42 5.05
N HIS A 44 9.94 -12.62 4.58
CA HIS A 44 9.49 -12.12 3.28
C HIS A 44 9.33 -10.59 3.20
N THR A 45 9.27 -9.86 4.35
CA THR A 45 9.17 -8.39 4.37
C THR A 45 10.43 -7.71 4.91
N LYS A 46 11.28 -8.43 5.62
CA LYS A 46 12.39 -7.93 6.44
C LYS A 46 13.32 -6.95 5.70
N HIS A 47 13.59 -7.21 4.42
CA HIS A 47 14.50 -6.40 3.61
C HIS A 47 13.82 -5.29 2.80
N LEU A 48 12.50 -5.15 2.91
CA LEU A 48 11.72 -4.23 2.09
C LEU A 48 11.25 -3.02 2.90
N TYR A 49 10.64 -3.25 4.05
CA TYR A 49 10.11 -2.19 4.91
C TYR A 49 9.93 -2.68 6.35
N SER A 50 9.84 -1.72 7.28
CA SER A 50 9.63 -2.01 8.70
C SER A 50 8.14 -2.01 9.01
N LEU A 51 7.65 -3.10 9.60
CA LEU A 51 6.27 -3.20 10.07
C LEU A 51 6.08 -2.50 11.43
N ARG A 52 4.86 -2.09 11.72
CA ARG A 52 4.43 -1.74 13.07
C ARG A 52 4.27 -3.02 13.90
N ASN A 53 4.63 -2.98 15.18
CA ASN A 53 4.11 -3.97 16.11
C ASN A 53 2.70 -3.59 16.59
N THR A 54 2.00 -4.50 17.27
CA THR A 54 0.63 -4.28 17.74
C THR A 54 0.50 -3.08 18.65
N ALA A 55 1.44 -2.87 19.58
CA ALA A 55 1.42 -1.73 20.49
C ALA A 55 1.59 -0.38 19.75
N GLN A 56 2.49 -0.33 18.77
CA GLN A 56 2.67 0.85 17.94
C GLN A 56 1.43 1.15 17.10
N PHE A 57 0.81 0.11 16.54
CA PHE A 57 -0.41 0.25 15.75
C PHE A 57 -1.58 0.72 16.61
N GLU A 58 -1.79 0.15 17.80
CA GLU A 58 -2.82 0.63 18.74
C GLU A 58 -2.60 2.10 19.12
N ALA A 59 -1.36 2.50 19.41
CA ALA A 59 -1.03 3.90 19.71
C ALA A 59 -1.29 4.83 18.52
N ASP A 60 -1.01 4.38 17.29
CA ASP A 60 -1.33 5.13 16.08
C ASP A 60 -2.85 5.30 15.91
N LEU A 61 -3.63 4.24 16.12
CA LEU A 61 -5.10 4.29 16.07
C LEU A 61 -5.68 5.21 17.15
N ASP A 62 -5.19 5.15 18.38
CA ASP A 62 -5.65 6.01 19.48
C ASP A 62 -5.38 7.48 19.15
N TYR A 63 -4.21 7.78 18.59
CA TYR A 63 -3.89 9.13 18.15
C TYR A 63 -4.82 9.58 17.00
N LEU A 64 -5.08 8.73 16.02
CA LEU A 64 -5.98 9.02 14.89
C LEU A 64 -7.40 9.26 15.39
N LEU A 65 -7.95 8.37 16.23
CA LEU A 65 -9.29 8.49 16.82
C LEU A 65 -9.45 9.74 17.71
N GLY A 66 -8.36 10.24 18.29
CA GLY A 66 -8.37 11.52 19.01
C GLY A 66 -8.65 12.74 18.13
N HIS A 67 -8.48 12.62 16.81
CA HIS A 67 -8.58 13.73 15.86
C HIS A 67 -9.56 13.51 14.72
N PHE A 68 -9.95 12.27 14.44
CA PHE A 68 -10.77 11.87 13.30
C PHE A 68 -11.87 10.90 13.74
N GLU A 69 -12.95 10.87 12.98
CA GLU A 69 -14.02 9.89 13.10
C GLU A 69 -13.80 8.76 12.09
N ALA A 70 -13.66 7.52 12.55
CA ALA A 70 -13.52 6.38 11.66
C ALA A 70 -14.85 6.04 11.02
N VAL A 71 -14.88 5.96 9.68
CA VAL A 71 -16.09 5.70 8.89
C VAL A 71 -15.81 4.65 7.82
N LYS A 72 -16.87 3.96 7.35
CA LYS A 72 -16.74 3.03 6.23
C LYS A 72 -16.44 3.75 4.92
N MET A 73 -15.73 3.06 4.04
CA MET A 73 -15.45 3.58 2.68
C MET A 73 -16.75 3.79 1.91
N SER A 74 -17.66 2.81 1.93
CA SER A 74 -18.96 2.90 1.25
C SER A 74 -19.81 4.07 1.75
N GLU A 75 -19.90 4.28 3.08
CA GLU A 75 -20.62 5.40 3.66
C GLU A 75 -20.02 6.75 3.27
N PHE A 76 -18.69 6.83 3.27
CA PHE A 76 -17.99 8.05 2.83
C PHE A 76 -18.24 8.38 1.35
N LEU A 77 -18.12 7.38 0.47
CA LEU A 77 -18.31 7.56 -0.97
C LEU A 77 -19.77 7.85 -1.34
N ALA A 78 -20.73 7.29 -0.62
CA ALA A 78 -22.15 7.61 -0.78
C ALA A 78 -22.54 9.03 -0.32
N GLY A 79 -21.64 9.75 0.33
CA GLY A 79 -21.89 11.13 0.79
C GLY A 79 -22.81 11.24 2.01
N GLY A 80 -23.17 10.12 2.65
CA GLY A 80 -24.10 10.06 3.78
C GLY A 80 -23.53 10.51 5.13
N ILE A 81 -22.25 10.86 5.21
CA ILE A 81 -21.58 11.16 6.47
C ILE A 81 -21.82 12.62 6.89
N ARG A 82 -22.34 12.82 8.09
CA ARG A 82 -22.39 14.14 8.72
C ARG A 82 -20.97 14.61 9.08
N ARG A 83 -20.48 15.63 8.38
CA ARG A 83 -19.13 16.17 8.63
C ARG A 83 -19.11 17.03 9.91
N ASP A 84 -18.35 16.60 10.91
CA ASP A 84 -17.97 17.46 12.03
C ASP A 84 -16.62 18.14 11.70
N PRO A 85 -16.58 19.48 11.53
CA PRO A 85 -15.32 20.19 11.27
C PRO A 85 -14.26 20.05 12.38
N LYS A 86 -14.69 19.63 13.59
CA LYS A 86 -13.77 19.38 14.71
C LYS A 86 -13.16 18.00 14.66
N LYS A 87 -13.84 17.04 14.01
CA LYS A 87 -13.44 15.64 13.91
C LYS A 87 -13.77 15.10 12.51
N PRO A 88 -12.97 15.49 11.49
CA PRO A 88 -13.23 15.06 10.11
C PRO A 88 -13.14 13.54 9.98
N PRO A 89 -13.81 12.94 8.98
CA PRO A 89 -13.78 11.51 8.74
C PRO A 89 -12.39 10.99 8.42
N MET A 90 -12.16 9.75 8.85
CA MET A 90 -11.01 8.91 8.51
C MET A 90 -11.50 7.62 7.90
N VAL A 91 -11.02 7.29 6.71
CA VAL A 91 -11.29 6.03 6.03
C VAL A 91 -9.99 5.21 6.05
N LEU A 92 -9.94 4.19 6.91
CA LEU A 92 -8.77 3.36 7.11
C LEU A 92 -8.72 2.24 6.06
N SER A 93 -7.53 1.96 5.51
CA SER A 93 -7.35 0.86 4.59
C SER A 93 -6.04 0.10 4.80
N PHE A 94 -6.00 -1.12 4.25
CA PHE A 94 -4.83 -2.01 4.28
C PHE A 94 -4.62 -2.59 2.88
N ASP A 95 -3.36 -2.67 2.46
CA ASP A 95 -2.99 -3.18 1.14
C ASP A 95 -2.41 -4.60 1.25
N ASP A 96 -2.23 -5.28 0.12
CA ASP A 96 -1.59 -6.60 -0.10
C ASP A 96 -2.36 -7.82 0.40
N GLY A 97 -3.36 -7.70 1.26
CA GLY A 97 -4.12 -8.83 1.76
C GLY A 97 -3.30 -9.83 2.60
N LEU A 98 -2.35 -9.34 3.40
CA LEU A 98 -1.49 -10.17 4.23
C LEU A 98 -2.26 -10.83 5.38
N ILE A 99 -1.85 -12.03 5.81
CA ILE A 99 -2.52 -12.80 6.87
C ILE A 99 -2.62 -12.05 8.21
N GLN A 100 -1.68 -11.14 8.47
CA GLN A 100 -1.69 -10.29 9.65
C GLN A 100 -2.91 -9.37 9.71
N CYS A 101 -3.55 -9.10 8.57
CA CYS A 101 -4.83 -8.38 8.53
C CYS A 101 -5.93 -9.12 9.31
N TYR A 102 -5.92 -10.46 9.26
CA TYR A 102 -6.84 -11.31 10.00
C TYR A 102 -6.37 -11.59 11.43
N GLN A 103 -5.10 -11.94 11.60
CA GLN A 103 -4.57 -12.42 12.87
C GLN A 103 -4.34 -11.31 13.89
N GLU A 104 -3.82 -10.16 13.47
CA GLU A 104 -3.39 -9.07 14.34
C GLU A 104 -4.29 -7.83 14.22
N ILE A 105 -4.57 -7.40 13.00
CA ILE A 105 -5.25 -6.12 12.74
C ILE A 105 -6.74 -6.21 13.03
N MET A 106 -7.43 -7.20 12.49
CA MET A 106 -8.89 -7.34 12.66
C MET A 106 -9.32 -7.35 14.13
N PRO A 107 -8.71 -8.12 15.05
CA PRO A 107 -9.10 -8.12 16.46
C PRO A 107 -8.96 -6.73 17.12
N ILE A 108 -7.91 -5.98 16.77
CA ILE A 108 -7.68 -4.62 17.28
C ILE A 108 -8.76 -3.67 16.76
N LEU A 109 -9.08 -3.73 15.46
CA LEU A 109 -10.09 -2.89 14.85
C LEU A 109 -11.48 -3.17 15.43
N LEU A 110 -11.85 -4.43 15.61
CA LEU A 110 -13.13 -4.83 16.23
C LEU A 110 -13.25 -4.31 17.67
N LYS A 111 -12.18 -4.47 18.46
CA LYS A 111 -12.13 -3.95 19.85
C LYS A 111 -12.34 -2.44 19.92
N LYS A 112 -11.82 -1.70 18.93
CA LYS A 112 -11.92 -0.23 18.88
C LYS A 112 -13.14 0.27 18.09
N GLY A 113 -13.93 -0.61 17.46
CA GLY A 113 -15.06 -0.24 16.62
C GLY A 113 -14.69 0.52 15.36
N ILE A 114 -13.53 0.22 14.77
CA ILE A 114 -12.99 0.91 13.59
C ILE A 114 -13.32 0.11 12.34
N PRO A 115 -14.11 0.64 11.39
CA PRO A 115 -14.29 0.04 10.08
C PRO A 115 -13.03 0.21 9.22
N ALA A 116 -12.80 -0.72 8.30
CA ALA A 116 -11.69 -0.63 7.37
C ALA A 116 -11.96 -1.35 6.04
N THR A 117 -11.19 -0.98 5.01
CA THR A 117 -11.19 -1.60 3.69
C THR A 117 -9.85 -2.28 3.43
N PHE A 118 -9.88 -3.53 2.95
CA PHE A 118 -8.69 -4.32 2.63
C PHE A 118 -8.58 -4.49 1.12
N PHE A 119 -7.45 -4.07 0.54
CA PHE A 119 -7.16 -4.19 -0.88
C PHE A 119 -6.33 -5.44 -1.14
N LEU A 120 -6.84 -6.33 -2.00
CA LEU A 120 -6.32 -7.68 -2.23
C LEU A 120 -5.65 -7.79 -3.59
N ASN A 121 -4.53 -8.53 -3.64
CA ASN A 121 -3.99 -9.04 -4.89
C ASN A 121 -4.62 -10.41 -5.17
N ASN A 122 -5.34 -10.52 -6.28
CA ASN A 122 -6.19 -11.69 -6.55
C ASN A 122 -5.41 -13.01 -6.62
N ASP A 123 -4.22 -12.97 -7.24
CA ASP A 123 -3.38 -14.16 -7.44
C ASP A 123 -2.72 -14.66 -6.16
N PHE A 124 -2.68 -13.83 -5.12
CA PHE A 124 -2.08 -14.18 -3.83
C PHE A 124 -3.08 -14.78 -2.84
N ILE A 125 -4.40 -14.61 -3.07
CA ILE A 125 -5.44 -15.20 -2.23
C ILE A 125 -5.24 -16.72 -2.15
N ASP A 126 -5.45 -17.31 -0.97
CA ASP A 126 -5.19 -18.70 -0.66
C ASP A 126 -3.70 -19.10 -0.76
N ASN A 127 -2.79 -18.14 -0.68
CA ASN A 127 -1.35 -18.41 -0.75
C ASN A 127 -0.89 -19.05 -2.09
N LYS A 128 -1.61 -18.76 -3.19
CA LYS A 128 -1.37 -19.40 -4.50
C LYS A 128 -0.11 -18.91 -5.19
N ALA A 129 0.23 -17.65 -5.01
CA ALA A 129 1.44 -17.05 -5.56
C ALA A 129 2.08 -16.10 -4.54
N MET A 130 3.27 -15.61 -4.84
CA MET A 130 4.01 -14.71 -3.96
C MET A 130 4.43 -13.44 -4.70
N PHE A 131 4.23 -12.29 -4.06
CA PHE A 131 4.72 -11.00 -4.52
C PHE A 131 6.22 -11.05 -4.81
N PHE A 132 6.63 -10.59 -5.99
CA PHE A 132 8.02 -10.71 -6.43
C PHE A 132 9.04 -10.05 -5.47
N ARG A 133 8.66 -8.96 -4.79
CA ARG A 133 9.50 -8.34 -3.77
C ARG A 133 9.69 -9.24 -2.55
N PHE A 134 8.69 -10.00 -2.16
CA PHE A 134 8.81 -10.96 -1.06
C PHE A 134 9.76 -12.10 -1.43
N LYS A 135 9.71 -12.56 -2.68
CA LYS A 135 10.71 -13.51 -3.21
C LYS A 135 12.13 -12.93 -3.09
N VAL A 136 12.33 -11.65 -3.47
CA VAL A 136 13.61 -10.96 -3.30
C VAL A 136 14.06 -10.94 -1.84
N SER A 137 13.18 -10.60 -0.91
CA SER A 137 13.51 -10.57 0.52
C SER A 137 13.98 -11.94 1.02
N LEU A 138 13.34 -13.03 0.59
CA LEU A 138 13.74 -14.40 0.94
C LEU A 138 15.11 -14.77 0.35
N LEU A 139 15.39 -14.38 -0.89
CA LEU A 139 16.73 -14.60 -1.48
C LEU A 139 17.81 -13.81 -0.74
N LEU A 140 17.48 -12.63 -0.22
CA LEU A 140 18.42 -11.84 0.61
C LEU A 140 18.69 -12.44 1.98
N GLU A 141 17.75 -13.24 2.53
CA GLU A 141 18.01 -14.05 3.74
C GLU A 141 19.01 -15.18 3.45
N LEU A 142 18.96 -15.78 2.26
CA LEU A 142 19.87 -16.85 1.85
C LEU A 142 21.26 -16.36 1.43
N LEU A 143 21.36 -15.12 0.92
CA LEU A 143 22.57 -14.60 0.31
C LEU A 143 23.84 -14.70 1.19
N PRO A 144 23.81 -14.47 2.52
CA PRO A 144 24.99 -14.62 3.37
C PRO A 144 25.54 -16.05 3.44
N GLU A 145 24.67 -17.06 3.27
CA GLU A 145 25.02 -18.47 3.39
C GLU A 145 25.56 -19.09 2.09
N LYS A 146 25.43 -18.34 0.97
CA LYS A 146 25.87 -18.80 -0.35
C LYS A 146 27.38 -18.74 -0.52
N SER A 147 27.96 -19.78 -1.14
CA SER A 147 29.36 -19.82 -1.52
C SER A 147 29.67 -18.75 -2.57
N GLU A 148 30.94 -18.35 -2.69
CA GLU A 148 31.37 -17.38 -3.71
C GLU A 148 31.04 -17.84 -5.13
N VAL A 149 31.15 -19.15 -5.42
CA VAL A 149 30.78 -19.72 -6.72
C VAL A 149 29.28 -19.55 -7.02
N GLU A 150 28.40 -19.77 -6.02
CA GLU A 150 26.95 -19.55 -6.18
C GLU A 150 26.63 -18.05 -6.36
N LYS A 151 27.32 -17.17 -5.62
CA LYS A 151 27.18 -15.72 -5.79
C LYS A 151 27.65 -15.26 -7.17
N GLU A 152 28.77 -15.76 -7.68
CA GLU A 152 29.25 -15.46 -9.02
C GLU A 152 28.26 -15.90 -10.12
N ARG A 153 27.66 -17.09 -9.95
CA ARG A 153 26.63 -17.59 -10.88
C ARG A 153 25.39 -16.72 -10.86
N ALA A 154 24.90 -16.33 -9.68
CA ALA A 154 23.78 -15.41 -9.52
C ALA A 154 24.09 -14.02 -10.12
N ALA A 155 25.30 -13.51 -9.91
CA ALA A 155 25.76 -12.24 -10.48
C ALA A 155 25.73 -12.24 -12.01
N ARG A 156 26.05 -13.39 -12.65
CA ARG A 156 25.92 -13.56 -14.11
C ARG A 156 24.47 -13.54 -14.58
N ILE A 157 23.55 -14.20 -13.83
CA ILE A 157 22.11 -14.16 -14.14
C ILE A 157 21.59 -12.72 -14.06
N LEU A 158 22.00 -12.00 -13.02
CA LEU A 158 21.54 -10.64 -12.72
C LEU A 158 22.34 -9.56 -13.47
N GLN A 159 23.37 -9.94 -14.24
CA GLN A 159 24.23 -9.03 -15.02
C GLN A 159 24.84 -7.90 -14.16
N CYS A 160 25.41 -8.26 -13.02
CA CYS A 160 26.04 -7.31 -12.08
C CYS A 160 27.31 -7.89 -11.44
N PRO A 161 28.19 -7.06 -10.86
CA PRO A 161 29.29 -7.54 -10.02
C PRO A 161 28.76 -8.26 -8.76
N VAL A 162 29.53 -9.23 -8.25
CA VAL A 162 29.19 -9.95 -7.01
C VAL A 162 28.98 -8.99 -5.83
N SER A 163 29.79 -7.96 -5.72
CA SER A 163 29.68 -6.93 -4.67
C SER A 163 28.35 -6.14 -4.71
N GLU A 164 27.64 -6.15 -5.84
CA GLU A 164 26.36 -5.44 -6.03
C GLU A 164 25.13 -6.36 -6.01
N LEU A 165 25.30 -7.66 -5.78
CA LEU A 165 24.20 -8.65 -5.80
C LEU A 165 23.01 -8.20 -4.92
N ARG A 166 23.28 -7.81 -3.67
CA ARG A 166 22.24 -7.34 -2.75
C ARG A 166 21.45 -6.16 -3.33
N LYS A 167 22.19 -5.17 -3.84
CA LYS A 167 21.58 -3.97 -4.44
C LYS A 167 20.77 -4.33 -5.67
N ARG A 168 21.36 -5.15 -6.57
CA ARG A 168 20.69 -5.55 -7.83
C ARG A 168 19.42 -6.34 -7.59
N LEU A 169 19.41 -7.26 -6.60
CA LEU A 169 18.19 -7.97 -6.18
C LEU A 169 17.10 -6.98 -5.72
N LEU A 170 17.47 -5.98 -4.91
CA LEU A 170 16.53 -4.95 -4.45
C LEU A 170 16.05 -4.02 -5.58
N ASP A 171 16.86 -3.80 -6.60
CA ASP A 171 16.55 -2.91 -7.73
C ASP A 171 15.78 -3.60 -8.87
N LEU A 172 15.55 -4.94 -8.81
CA LEU A 172 14.77 -5.66 -9.81
C LEU A 172 13.37 -5.06 -9.94
N SER A 173 12.99 -4.78 -11.17
CA SER A 173 11.66 -4.28 -11.51
C SER A 173 10.65 -5.41 -11.69
N TYR A 174 9.37 -5.07 -11.77
CA TYR A 174 8.31 -6.02 -12.10
C TYR A 174 8.57 -6.74 -13.45
N LEU A 175 9.12 -6.05 -14.44
CA LEU A 175 9.42 -6.63 -15.77
C LEU A 175 10.59 -7.62 -15.74
N GLU A 176 11.39 -7.59 -14.70
CA GLU A 176 12.55 -8.48 -14.53
C GLU A 176 12.30 -9.61 -13.51
N ARG A 177 11.06 -9.78 -13.05
CA ARG A 177 10.72 -10.71 -11.96
C ARG A 177 11.12 -12.17 -12.22
N GLU A 178 11.19 -12.59 -13.48
CA GLU A 178 11.63 -13.93 -13.85
C GLU A 178 13.10 -14.20 -13.47
N LEU A 179 13.94 -13.17 -13.39
CA LEU A 179 15.32 -13.33 -12.93
C LEU A 179 15.39 -13.81 -11.48
N ILE A 180 14.40 -13.48 -10.65
CA ILE A 180 14.29 -13.91 -9.26
C ILE A 180 14.12 -15.41 -9.20
N ASP A 181 13.20 -15.97 -9.99
CA ASP A 181 12.93 -17.41 -10.04
C ASP A 181 14.17 -18.18 -10.55
N ARG A 182 14.89 -17.64 -11.54
CA ARG A 182 16.17 -18.21 -12.02
C ARG A 182 17.26 -18.25 -10.95
N VAL A 183 17.35 -17.22 -10.10
CA VAL A 183 18.29 -17.21 -8.98
C VAL A 183 17.86 -18.21 -7.89
N ALA A 184 16.56 -18.32 -7.63
CA ALA A 184 16.03 -19.31 -6.70
C ALA A 184 16.32 -20.75 -7.15
N GLU A 185 16.11 -21.07 -8.43
CA GLU A 185 16.46 -22.36 -9.03
C GLU A 185 17.95 -22.67 -8.87
N LEU A 186 18.82 -21.70 -9.18
CA LEU A 186 20.28 -21.84 -9.00
C LEU A 186 20.65 -22.16 -7.55
N TRP A 187 19.93 -21.59 -6.59
CA TRP A 187 20.18 -21.78 -5.16
C TRP A 187 19.39 -22.94 -4.55
N TYR A 188 18.66 -23.72 -5.37
CA TYR A 188 17.81 -24.84 -4.96
C TYR A 188 16.76 -24.42 -3.92
N TYR A 189 16.18 -23.22 -4.10
CA TYR A 189 15.16 -22.68 -3.21
C TYR A 189 13.78 -22.69 -3.88
N SER A 190 12.78 -23.23 -3.20
CA SER A 190 11.39 -23.26 -3.68
C SER A 190 10.53 -22.27 -2.90
N PHE A 191 9.98 -21.30 -3.62
CA PHE A 191 8.99 -20.36 -3.06
C PHE A 191 7.67 -21.06 -2.75
N GLU A 192 7.29 -22.08 -3.50
CA GLU A 192 6.09 -22.89 -3.28
C GLU A 192 6.21 -23.70 -1.97
N ALA A 193 7.38 -24.27 -1.72
CA ALA A 193 7.63 -24.95 -0.46
C ALA A 193 7.58 -23.99 0.73
N TYR A 194 8.10 -22.76 0.57
CA TYR A 194 7.97 -21.73 1.58
C TYR A 194 6.50 -21.35 1.83
N LEU A 195 5.72 -21.11 0.78
CA LEU A 195 4.30 -20.74 0.87
C LEU A 195 3.47 -21.86 1.54
N SER A 196 3.77 -23.13 1.25
CA SER A 196 3.04 -24.25 1.85
C SER A 196 3.25 -24.36 3.37
N GLY A 197 4.42 -23.96 3.86
CA GLY A 197 4.75 -23.94 5.29
C GLY A 197 4.45 -22.61 6.01
N ASN A 198 4.22 -21.54 5.26
CA ASN A 198 4.08 -20.20 5.81
C ASN A 198 2.90 -19.48 5.15
N PRO A 199 1.74 -19.38 5.81
CA PRO A 199 0.63 -18.58 5.29
C PRO A 199 1.02 -17.11 5.31
N ILE A 200 1.16 -16.51 4.12
CA ILE A 200 1.49 -15.09 3.95
C ILE A 200 0.23 -14.26 3.75
N TYR A 201 -0.76 -14.81 3.01
CA TYR A 201 -1.93 -14.08 2.55
C TYR A 201 -3.22 -14.58 3.16
N LEU A 202 -4.23 -13.74 3.08
CA LEU A 202 -5.61 -14.11 3.42
C LEU A 202 -6.11 -15.22 2.47
N ASN A 203 -6.85 -16.17 3.04
CA ASN A 203 -7.60 -17.15 2.26
C ASN A 203 -9.09 -16.77 2.16
N LEU A 204 -9.83 -17.50 1.34
CA LEU A 204 -11.26 -17.25 1.14
C LEU A 204 -12.08 -17.30 2.44
N HIS A 205 -11.71 -18.18 3.39
CA HIS A 205 -12.38 -18.27 4.69
C HIS A 205 -12.15 -17.00 5.53
N HIS A 206 -10.91 -16.52 5.60
CA HIS A 206 -10.58 -15.29 6.32
C HIS A 206 -11.34 -14.09 5.75
N ILE A 207 -11.36 -13.94 4.43
CA ILE A 207 -12.06 -12.85 3.74
C ILE A 207 -13.56 -12.90 4.05
N ALA A 208 -14.18 -14.08 3.90
CA ALA A 208 -15.61 -14.25 4.19
C ALA A 208 -15.99 -13.95 5.66
N ASP A 209 -15.13 -14.34 6.62
CA ASP A 209 -15.31 -14.03 8.04
C ASP A 209 -15.18 -12.53 8.33
N MET A 210 -14.20 -11.86 7.72
CA MET A 210 -14.00 -10.41 7.84
C MET A 210 -15.18 -9.64 7.23
N MET A 211 -15.71 -10.08 6.08
CA MET A 211 -16.92 -9.48 5.47
C MET A 211 -18.13 -9.59 6.38
N LYS A 212 -18.37 -10.77 7.01
CA LYS A 212 -19.45 -10.95 8.00
C LYS A 212 -19.31 -10.03 9.20
N LYS A 213 -18.09 -9.61 9.54
CA LYS A 213 -17.79 -8.64 10.61
C LYS A 213 -17.91 -7.18 10.15
N GLY A 214 -18.28 -6.95 8.88
CA GLY A 214 -18.56 -5.63 8.33
C GLY A 214 -17.35 -4.89 7.74
N PHE A 215 -16.23 -5.58 7.53
CA PHE A 215 -15.10 -5.04 6.78
C PHE A 215 -15.35 -5.08 5.27
N GLU A 216 -14.77 -4.13 4.56
CA GLU A 216 -14.90 -3.96 3.12
C GLU A 216 -13.65 -4.43 2.40
N PHE A 217 -13.78 -4.80 1.12
CA PHE A 217 -12.69 -5.27 0.31
C PHE A 217 -12.64 -4.55 -1.04
N GLY A 218 -11.44 -4.44 -1.62
CA GLY A 218 -11.21 -3.88 -2.94
C GLY A 218 -10.02 -4.57 -3.60
N ALA A 219 -9.76 -4.25 -4.86
CA ALA A 219 -8.67 -4.83 -5.63
C ALA A 219 -7.38 -4.01 -5.52
N HIS A 220 -6.24 -4.73 -5.48
CA HIS A 220 -4.88 -4.18 -5.51
C HIS A 220 -4.08 -4.71 -6.72
N GLY A 221 -4.79 -5.05 -7.81
CA GLY A 221 -4.24 -5.73 -8.97
C GLY A 221 -4.21 -7.25 -8.80
N LEU A 222 -3.85 -7.96 -9.88
CA LEU A 222 -3.73 -9.42 -9.86
C LEU A 222 -2.48 -9.83 -9.06
N ASP A 223 -1.30 -9.37 -9.49
CA ASP A 223 0.03 -9.78 -9.02
C ASP A 223 0.95 -8.61 -8.61
N HIS A 224 0.35 -7.46 -8.28
CA HIS A 224 1.03 -6.28 -7.74
C HIS A 224 2.06 -5.62 -8.70
N PRO A 225 1.70 -5.26 -9.95
CA PRO A 225 2.61 -4.57 -10.86
C PRO A 225 2.82 -3.10 -10.50
N LEU A 226 3.92 -2.51 -10.93
CA LEU A 226 4.04 -1.06 -11.03
C LEU A 226 3.41 -0.61 -12.35
N PHE A 227 2.18 -0.13 -12.32
CA PHE A 227 1.36 0.15 -13.49
C PHE A 227 1.95 1.14 -14.48
N SER A 228 2.82 2.07 -14.03
CA SER A 228 3.52 2.98 -14.92
C SER A 228 4.55 2.31 -15.86
N LEU A 229 4.85 1.03 -15.64
CA LEU A 229 5.71 0.21 -16.52
C LEU A 229 4.92 -0.53 -17.60
N LEU A 230 3.59 -0.56 -17.52
CA LEU A 230 2.74 -1.33 -18.41
C LEU A 230 2.15 -0.43 -19.51
N PRO A 231 1.90 -0.97 -20.71
CA PRO A 231 1.12 -0.30 -21.73
C PRO A 231 -0.31 0.01 -21.27
N ALA A 232 -0.91 1.09 -21.74
CA ALA A 232 -2.22 1.57 -21.29
C ALA A 232 -3.33 0.51 -21.36
N HIS A 233 -3.36 -0.30 -22.43
CA HIS A 233 -4.36 -1.36 -22.59
C HIS A 233 -4.20 -2.48 -21.57
N GLU A 234 -2.95 -2.86 -21.25
CA GLU A 234 -2.67 -3.83 -20.20
C GLU A 234 -3.07 -3.31 -18.82
N VAL A 235 -2.84 -2.03 -18.54
CA VAL A 235 -3.29 -1.39 -17.27
C VAL A 235 -4.80 -1.51 -17.11
N LEU A 236 -5.57 -1.14 -18.15
CA LEU A 236 -7.03 -1.20 -18.13
C LEU A 236 -7.55 -2.62 -17.97
N ASP A 237 -6.99 -3.57 -18.71
CA ASP A 237 -7.38 -4.98 -18.63
C ASP A 237 -7.04 -5.62 -17.30
N HIS A 238 -5.86 -5.36 -16.77
CA HIS A 238 -5.42 -5.86 -15.46
C HIS A 238 -6.32 -5.37 -14.33
N ILE A 239 -6.63 -4.05 -14.30
CA ILE A 239 -7.50 -3.46 -13.28
C ILE A 239 -8.93 -4.02 -13.43
N ARG A 240 -9.45 -4.10 -14.65
CA ARG A 240 -10.77 -4.67 -14.93
C ARG A 240 -10.86 -6.11 -14.42
N GLN A 241 -9.91 -6.97 -14.80
CA GLN A 241 -9.89 -8.37 -14.37
C GLN A 241 -9.84 -8.50 -12.86
N SER A 242 -8.98 -7.71 -12.18
CA SER A 242 -8.85 -7.80 -10.72
C SER A 242 -10.12 -7.35 -10.00
N THR A 243 -10.79 -6.29 -10.48
CA THR A 243 -12.03 -5.79 -9.85
C THR A 243 -13.22 -6.70 -10.11
N GLU A 244 -13.40 -7.19 -11.35
CA GLU A 244 -14.48 -8.10 -11.73
C GLU A 244 -14.37 -9.47 -11.05
N ASP A 245 -13.14 -9.99 -10.90
CA ASP A 245 -12.90 -11.25 -10.20
C ASP A 245 -13.30 -11.16 -8.72
N LEU A 246 -12.88 -10.11 -7.99
CA LEU A 246 -13.29 -9.92 -6.58
C LEU A 246 -14.79 -9.69 -6.47
N GLN A 247 -15.38 -8.91 -7.38
CA GLN A 247 -16.82 -8.70 -7.41
C GLN A 247 -17.58 -10.02 -7.57
N THR A 248 -17.13 -10.88 -8.48
CA THR A 248 -17.74 -12.19 -8.73
C THR A 248 -17.54 -13.15 -7.56
N ARG A 249 -16.31 -13.26 -7.03
CA ARG A 249 -15.98 -14.20 -5.95
C ARG A 249 -16.68 -13.88 -4.63
N PHE A 250 -16.84 -12.59 -4.32
CA PHE A 250 -17.31 -12.14 -3.02
C PHE A 250 -18.69 -11.45 -3.05
N GLY A 251 -19.30 -11.32 -4.23
CA GLY A 251 -20.61 -10.67 -4.37
C GLY A 251 -20.57 -9.17 -4.02
N LEU A 252 -19.45 -8.48 -4.34
CA LEU A 252 -19.31 -7.06 -4.05
C LEU A 252 -20.19 -6.23 -4.98
N GLU A 253 -20.93 -5.27 -4.45
CA GLU A 253 -21.77 -4.35 -5.23
C GLU A 253 -20.99 -3.14 -5.76
N TYR A 254 -19.70 -3.08 -5.51
CA TYR A 254 -18.82 -1.97 -5.86
C TYR A 254 -17.44 -2.47 -6.34
N LYS A 255 -16.70 -1.60 -7.02
CA LYS A 255 -15.35 -1.84 -7.56
C LYS A 255 -14.39 -0.78 -7.04
N TYR A 256 -13.77 -1.04 -5.88
CA TYR A 256 -12.72 -0.19 -5.32
C TYR A 256 -11.36 -0.70 -5.75
N PHE A 257 -10.49 0.22 -6.18
CA PHE A 257 -9.15 -0.14 -6.65
C PHE A 257 -8.08 0.75 -6.00
N SER A 258 -7.08 0.13 -5.38
CA SER A 258 -5.87 0.78 -4.88
C SER A 258 -4.69 0.46 -5.79
N PHE A 259 -3.97 1.50 -6.24
CA PHE A 259 -2.79 1.31 -7.08
C PHE A 259 -1.61 0.76 -6.27
N PRO A 260 -1.02 -0.40 -6.66
CA PRO A 260 0.23 -0.91 -6.11
C PRO A 260 1.36 0.10 -6.17
N PHE A 261 2.19 0.20 -5.14
CA PHE A 261 3.27 1.15 -4.97
C PHE A 261 2.83 2.62 -5.06
N THR A 262 2.36 3.05 -6.22
CA THR A 262 1.99 4.43 -6.51
C THR A 262 1.24 4.52 -7.84
N ASP A 263 0.38 5.51 -7.96
CA ASP A 263 -0.25 5.92 -9.23
C ASP A 263 0.61 6.93 -10.02
N TYR A 264 1.81 7.27 -9.52
CA TYR A 264 2.72 8.18 -10.21
C TYR A 264 3.25 7.54 -11.50
N GLY A 265 3.17 8.28 -12.60
CA GLY A 265 3.55 7.80 -13.93
C GLY A 265 2.43 7.09 -14.69
N VAL A 266 1.28 6.81 -14.07
CA VAL A 266 0.07 6.40 -14.77
C VAL A 266 -0.56 7.62 -15.44
N GLN A 267 -0.88 7.53 -16.73
CA GLN A 267 -1.44 8.65 -17.49
C GLN A 267 -2.84 9.01 -16.99
N ASP A 268 -3.15 10.29 -16.98
CA ASP A 268 -4.44 10.81 -16.53
C ASP A 268 -5.61 10.26 -17.36
N GLU A 269 -5.38 10.01 -18.65
CA GLU A 269 -6.34 9.42 -19.59
C GLU A 269 -6.73 7.98 -19.20
N ILE A 270 -5.82 7.24 -18.58
CA ILE A 270 -6.10 5.90 -18.04
C ILE A 270 -7.07 6.02 -16.86
N ILE A 271 -6.82 6.94 -15.94
CA ILE A 271 -7.72 7.16 -14.80
C ILE A 271 -9.12 7.56 -15.28
N GLU A 272 -9.20 8.44 -16.30
CA GLU A 272 -10.47 8.83 -16.90
C GLU A 272 -11.20 7.64 -17.52
N GLU A 273 -10.50 6.80 -18.28
CA GLU A 273 -11.06 5.59 -18.88
C GLU A 273 -11.56 4.58 -17.85
N LEU A 274 -10.86 4.41 -16.72
CA LEU A 274 -11.30 3.52 -15.64
C LEU A 274 -12.69 3.92 -15.13
N PHE A 275 -12.92 5.20 -14.89
CA PHE A 275 -14.24 5.70 -14.47
C PHE A 275 -15.27 5.68 -15.61
N ARG A 276 -14.90 6.15 -16.79
CA ARG A 276 -15.81 6.24 -17.95
C ARG A 276 -16.37 4.87 -18.37
N ARG A 277 -15.54 3.81 -18.28
CA ARG A 277 -15.96 2.43 -18.60
C ARG A 277 -16.58 1.72 -17.41
N GLY A 278 -16.68 2.33 -16.24
CA GLY A 278 -17.17 1.69 -15.03
C GLY A 278 -16.29 0.51 -14.59
N ILE A 279 -14.98 0.56 -14.85
CA ILE A 279 -14.01 -0.46 -14.41
C ILE A 279 -13.81 -0.31 -12.89
N ILE A 280 -13.83 0.92 -12.39
CA ILE A 280 -13.78 1.24 -10.96
C ILE A 280 -14.87 2.25 -10.60
N ASP A 281 -15.40 2.15 -9.38
CA ASP A 281 -16.28 3.14 -8.75
C ASP A 281 -15.47 4.13 -7.90
N ALA A 282 -14.36 3.68 -7.33
CA ALA A 282 -13.41 4.51 -6.60
C ALA A 282 -11.97 4.03 -6.79
N GLY A 283 -11.05 5.01 -6.95
CA GLY A 283 -9.61 4.77 -7.10
C GLY A 283 -8.80 5.38 -5.96
N PHE A 284 -7.67 4.74 -5.60
CA PHE A 284 -6.85 5.17 -4.49
C PHE A 284 -5.36 5.17 -4.86
N GLY A 285 -4.73 6.37 -4.72
CA GLY A 285 -3.29 6.57 -4.85
C GLY A 285 -2.61 6.70 -3.48
N ALA A 286 -1.32 7.07 -3.48
CA ALA A 286 -0.49 7.15 -2.29
C ALA A 286 0.27 8.49 -2.16
N ALA A 287 -0.29 9.60 -2.68
CA ALA A 287 0.40 10.90 -2.70
C ALA A 287 0.21 11.76 -1.44
N GLY A 288 -0.26 11.18 -0.33
CA GLY A 288 -0.45 11.88 0.95
C GLY A 288 -1.71 12.76 0.98
N LEU A 289 -1.66 13.89 1.69
CA LEU A 289 -2.78 14.83 1.81
C LEU A 289 -2.94 15.74 0.59
N LYS A 290 -2.88 15.19 -0.61
CA LYS A 290 -3.20 15.89 -1.85
C LYS A 290 -4.64 15.63 -2.27
N GLU A 291 -5.19 16.55 -3.03
CA GLU A 291 -6.48 16.41 -3.70
C GLU A 291 -6.28 15.84 -5.11
N ASP A 292 -7.28 15.13 -5.59
CA ASP A 292 -7.26 14.64 -6.96
C ASP A 292 -8.29 15.39 -7.82
N ARG A 293 -8.09 15.38 -9.14
CA ARG A 293 -9.02 16.05 -10.07
C ARG A 293 -10.33 15.26 -10.25
N TRP A 294 -10.30 13.95 -10.03
CA TRP A 294 -11.50 13.11 -10.12
C TRP A 294 -12.14 12.95 -8.74
N PRO A 295 -13.43 13.26 -8.60
CA PRO A 295 -14.13 13.14 -7.31
C PRO A 295 -14.11 11.73 -6.71
N GLY A 296 -14.14 10.69 -7.57
CA GLY A 296 -14.05 9.28 -7.15
C GLY A 296 -12.63 8.80 -6.84
N TYR A 297 -11.59 9.62 -7.05
CA TYR A 297 -10.21 9.25 -6.80
C TYR A 297 -9.66 9.94 -5.54
N LYS A 298 -9.04 9.18 -4.65
CA LYS A 298 -8.55 9.67 -3.36
C LYS A 298 -7.07 9.37 -3.17
N GLN A 299 -6.33 10.34 -2.64
CA GLN A 299 -4.93 10.14 -2.27
C GLN A 299 -4.83 9.73 -0.80
N ARG A 300 -4.04 8.69 -0.52
CA ARG A 300 -3.90 8.09 0.80
C ARG A 300 -2.56 8.46 1.44
N VAL A 301 -2.52 8.35 2.77
CA VAL A 301 -1.33 8.64 3.59
C VAL A 301 -0.71 7.32 4.06
N PRO A 302 0.52 6.98 3.63
CA PRO A 302 1.21 5.79 4.14
C PRO A 302 1.61 6.00 5.60
N MET A 303 1.29 5.04 6.45
CA MET A 303 1.49 5.12 7.89
C MET A 303 2.69 4.29 8.40
N GLU A 304 3.37 3.57 7.51
CA GLU A 304 4.51 2.70 7.82
C GLU A 304 5.84 3.34 7.42
N LEU A 305 6.08 4.55 7.91
CA LEU A 305 7.38 5.20 7.75
C LEU A 305 8.30 4.82 8.92
N ALA A 306 9.50 4.31 8.60
CA ALA A 306 10.46 3.82 9.59
C ALA A 306 10.72 4.85 10.72
N GLY A 307 10.59 4.41 11.97
CA GLY A 307 10.84 5.23 13.16
C GLY A 307 9.81 6.33 13.45
N MET A 308 8.68 6.41 12.68
CA MET A 308 7.69 7.46 12.88
C MET A 308 6.30 6.89 13.18
N GLY A 309 5.67 7.28 14.30
CA GLY A 309 4.26 7.03 14.59
C GLY A 309 3.33 8.03 13.90
N ALA A 310 2.01 7.75 13.94
CA ALA A 310 0.96 8.54 13.29
C ALA A 310 1.06 10.04 13.57
N ARG A 311 1.38 10.42 14.80
CA ARG A 311 1.58 11.83 15.19
C ARG A 311 2.65 12.54 14.35
N LYS A 312 3.81 11.91 14.14
CA LYS A 312 4.91 12.49 13.35
C LYS A 312 4.57 12.50 11.86
N ILE A 313 3.97 11.44 11.36
CA ILE A 313 3.56 11.31 9.95
C ILE A 313 2.54 12.39 9.60
N LEU A 314 1.45 12.48 10.35
CA LEU A 314 0.41 13.50 10.11
C LEU A 314 0.94 14.93 10.26
N ARG A 315 1.83 15.17 11.21
CA ARG A 315 2.50 16.46 11.33
C ARG A 315 3.23 16.83 10.03
N GLY A 316 4.01 15.91 9.47
CA GLY A 316 4.71 16.11 8.22
C GLY A 316 3.76 16.35 7.03
N GLU A 317 2.69 15.56 6.95
CA GLU A 317 1.67 15.71 5.89
C GLU A 317 0.93 17.05 5.99
N LEU A 318 0.48 17.45 7.18
CA LEU A 318 -0.21 18.72 7.39
C LEU A 318 0.70 19.92 7.09
N ASN A 319 1.99 19.85 7.44
CA ASN A 319 2.96 20.89 7.07
C ASN A 319 3.12 20.99 5.56
N ARG A 320 3.28 19.85 4.86
CA ARG A 320 3.37 19.82 3.40
C ARG A 320 2.08 20.33 2.74
N ARG A 321 0.90 19.92 3.22
CA ARG A 321 -0.39 20.43 2.73
C ARG A 321 -0.45 21.94 2.88
N ARG A 322 -0.11 22.49 4.06
CA ARG A 322 -0.10 23.94 4.29
C ARG A 322 0.80 24.67 3.30
N LEU A 323 2.03 24.19 3.09
CA LEU A 323 2.95 24.82 2.12
C LEU A 323 2.39 24.77 0.71
N ARG A 324 1.84 23.64 0.28
CA ARG A 324 1.21 23.51 -1.05
C ARG A 324 0.02 24.44 -1.23
N LEU A 325 -0.84 24.56 -0.22
CA LEU A 325 -1.97 25.51 -0.25
C LEU A 325 -1.51 26.97 -0.36
N MET A 326 -0.42 27.35 0.33
CA MET A 326 0.17 28.70 0.20
C MET A 326 0.76 28.95 -1.20
N MET A 327 1.20 27.91 -1.88
CA MET A 327 1.70 27.98 -3.28
C MET A 327 0.59 27.79 -4.32
N GLY A 328 -0.68 27.67 -3.91
CA GLY A 328 -1.82 27.47 -4.81
C GLY A 328 -1.86 26.09 -5.50
N ASN A 329 -1.12 25.10 -5.03
CA ASN A 329 -1.01 23.79 -5.69
C ASN A 329 -1.05 22.63 -4.70
N ASN A 330 -2.25 22.15 -4.35
CA ASN A 330 -2.42 20.95 -3.52
C ASN A 330 -2.95 19.75 -4.31
N HIS A 331 -2.88 19.76 -5.62
CA HIS A 331 -3.33 18.64 -6.46
C HIS A 331 -2.25 17.58 -6.64
N ALA A 332 -2.68 16.33 -6.76
CA ALA A 332 -1.82 15.25 -7.20
C ALA A 332 -1.50 15.43 -8.69
N SER A 333 -0.23 15.18 -9.04
CA SER A 333 0.21 15.15 -10.44
C SER A 333 0.82 13.78 -10.69
N ARG A 334 0.39 13.12 -11.74
CA ARG A 334 0.92 11.85 -12.22
C ARG A 334 1.95 12.00 -13.33
N THR A 335 2.10 13.23 -13.86
CA THR A 335 3.11 13.48 -14.89
C THR A 335 4.50 13.23 -14.33
N ASN A 336 5.28 12.44 -15.07
CA ASN A 336 6.71 12.38 -14.87
C ASN A 336 7.24 13.81 -14.90
N LEU A 337 7.79 14.29 -13.79
CA LEU A 337 8.82 15.30 -13.81
C LEU A 337 9.98 14.61 -14.53
N SER A 338 9.82 14.62 -15.83
CA SER A 338 10.60 13.92 -16.80
C SER A 338 12.02 14.24 -16.77
N LYS A 339 12.72 13.31 -17.31
CA LYS A 339 13.82 13.59 -18.22
C LYS A 339 14.60 14.88 -17.85
N GLY A 340 15.24 14.78 -16.73
CA GLY A 340 16.24 15.71 -16.28
C GLY A 340 17.34 14.89 -15.62
N LYS A 341 18.16 14.27 -16.49
CA LYS A 341 19.46 13.67 -16.25
C LYS A 341 19.55 12.45 -15.32
#